data_17e547e38582b2b800f1ad8508114f7f
#
_entry.id   17e547e38582b2b800f1ad8508114f7f
#
_cell.length_a   1.000
_cell.length_b   1.000
_cell.length_c   1.000
_cell.angle_alpha   90.00
_cell.angle_beta   90.00
_cell.angle_gamma   90.00
#
_symmetry.space_group_name_H-M   'P 1'
#
loop_
_entity.id
_entity.type
_entity.pdbx_description
1 polymer ?
#
loop_
_entity_poly.entity_id
_entity_poly.type
_entity_poly.pdbx_seq_one_letter_code
_entity_poly.pdbx_strand_id
1 'polypeptide(L)'
;MAEPHPARSGERPAEREDRRSLFQKLVEFIRPGPDSTDELIGTLAEAEDNEVIDAESRVMLEGVLRMADMTAGDAMVAAPRMDLLDIDAPYEALLLEVIRTAHSRFPVYQGERENIIGILLAKDLLKLQRAPELNVRTLLRPAVFVPESKGLNDLLRAFRANRNHLAMVVDEFGRTAGLITIEDVLEQIVGEIEDEFDIDADEGDIFALADHSWRVAGDTPLERVNEAFGVHLGADPQGDMEAEFDTIGGLVVHEMGQVPKRGEHHRMGGLDFHVLHTKGGAVRWFKVVRVPPTEG
;
A
#
# COMPACT_ATOMS: atom_id res chain seq x y z
N MET A 1 -68.02 -23.54 -42.90
CA MET A 1 -67.14 -24.67 -42.54
C MET A 1 -65.83 -24.11 -42.09
N ALA A 2 -65.61 -24.00 -40.81
CA ALA A 2 -64.35 -23.61 -40.20
C ALA A 2 -64.26 -24.40 -38.90
N GLU A 3 -63.31 -25.33 -38.84
CA GLU A 3 -63.00 -26.15 -37.67
C GLU A 3 -62.33 -25.31 -36.56
N PRO A 4 -62.59 -25.59 -35.28
CA PRO A 4 -61.93 -24.93 -34.19
C PRO A 4 -60.63 -25.65 -33.82
N HIS A 5 -59.56 -24.86 -33.69
CA HIS A 5 -58.27 -25.30 -33.12
C HIS A 5 -58.39 -25.57 -31.61
N PRO A 6 -57.73 -26.65 -31.10
CA PRO A 6 -57.72 -26.92 -29.66
C PRO A 6 -56.69 -26.01 -28.92
N ALA A 7 -57.10 -25.60 -27.74
CA ALA A 7 -56.34 -24.80 -26.80
C ALA A 7 -55.06 -25.58 -26.30
N ARG A 8 -53.90 -24.92 -26.37
CA ARG A 8 -52.67 -25.38 -25.73
C ARG A 8 -52.78 -25.19 -24.22
N SER A 9 -52.79 -26.29 -23.52
CA SER A 9 -52.62 -26.33 -22.07
C SER A 9 -51.27 -25.73 -21.64
N GLY A 10 -51.34 -24.74 -20.76
CA GLY A 10 -50.13 -24.14 -20.15
C GLY A 10 -49.46 -25.13 -19.22
N GLU A 11 -48.23 -25.47 -19.55
CA GLU A 11 -47.32 -26.14 -18.63
C GLU A 11 -46.87 -25.13 -17.55
N ARG A 12 -47.23 -25.42 -16.30
CA ARG A 12 -46.66 -24.72 -15.12
C ARG A 12 -45.17 -25.07 -15.02
N PRO A 13 -44.28 -24.12 -14.74
CA PRO A 13 -42.89 -24.45 -14.47
C PRO A 13 -42.83 -25.34 -13.22
N ALA A 14 -42.21 -26.52 -13.37
CA ALA A 14 -41.95 -27.44 -12.28
C ALA A 14 -41.08 -26.75 -11.23
N GLU A 15 -41.60 -26.65 -10.01
CA GLU A 15 -40.81 -26.35 -8.82
C GLU A 15 -39.66 -27.37 -8.77
N ARG A 16 -38.43 -26.85 -8.82
CA ARG A 16 -37.24 -27.66 -8.53
C ARG A 16 -37.28 -28.00 -7.05
N GLU A 17 -37.85 -29.17 -6.75
CA GLU A 17 -37.76 -29.78 -5.42
C GLU A 17 -36.26 -29.87 -5.04
N ASP A 18 -35.94 -29.28 -3.93
CA ASP A 18 -34.61 -29.32 -3.27
C ASP A 18 -34.33 -30.82 -2.91
N ARG A 19 -33.67 -31.52 -3.81
CA ARG A 19 -33.29 -32.93 -3.67
C ARG A 19 -32.10 -33.15 -2.75
N ARG A 20 -31.81 -32.22 -1.83
CA ARG A 20 -30.79 -32.45 -0.82
C ARG A 20 -31.20 -33.62 0.04
N SER A 21 -30.33 -34.63 0.10
CA SER A 21 -30.55 -35.84 0.90
C SER A 21 -30.87 -35.43 2.36
N LEU A 22 -31.82 -36.13 3.00
CA LEU A 22 -32.10 -35.96 4.44
C LEU A 22 -30.82 -36.05 5.29
N PHE A 23 -29.85 -36.81 4.83
CA PHE A 23 -28.54 -36.93 5.45
C PHE A 23 -27.73 -35.62 5.34
N GLN A 24 -27.78 -34.92 4.21
CA GLN A 24 -27.14 -33.59 4.06
C GLN A 24 -27.81 -32.54 4.96
N LYS A 25 -29.15 -32.54 5.06
CA LYS A 25 -29.87 -31.66 5.99
C LYS A 25 -29.58 -31.98 7.46
N LEU A 26 -29.33 -33.24 7.80
CA LEU A 26 -28.93 -33.65 9.14
C LEU A 26 -27.48 -33.23 9.44
N VAL A 27 -26.59 -33.32 8.48
CA VAL A 27 -25.18 -32.87 8.62
C VAL A 27 -25.11 -31.35 8.75
N GLU A 28 -25.89 -30.59 7.97
CA GLU A 28 -26.01 -29.12 8.08
C GLU A 28 -26.59 -28.70 9.45
N PHE A 29 -27.49 -29.48 10.02
CA PHE A 29 -28.03 -29.21 11.37
C PHE A 29 -27.04 -29.53 12.50
N ILE A 30 -26.14 -30.49 12.28
CA ILE A 30 -25.11 -30.89 13.28
C ILE A 30 -23.85 -30.02 13.17
N ARG A 31 -23.55 -29.46 12.00
CA ARG A 31 -22.49 -28.48 11.77
C ARG A 31 -23.09 -27.27 11.04
N PRO A 32 -23.66 -26.32 11.75
CA PRO A 32 -24.01 -25.04 11.14
C PRO A 32 -22.73 -24.44 10.53
N GLY A 33 -22.86 -23.89 9.32
CA GLY A 33 -21.76 -23.09 8.74
C GLY A 33 -21.46 -21.86 9.63
N PRO A 34 -20.36 -21.16 9.36
CA PRO A 34 -20.00 -19.99 10.15
C PRO A 34 -21.10 -18.93 10.09
N ASP A 35 -21.57 -18.49 11.27
CA ASP A 35 -22.64 -17.51 11.43
C ASP A 35 -22.10 -16.08 11.61
N SER A 36 -20.76 -15.92 11.69
CA SER A 36 -20.07 -14.63 11.84
C SER A 36 -18.79 -14.58 11.02
N THR A 37 -18.27 -13.37 10.79
CA THR A 37 -16.97 -13.14 10.13
C THR A 37 -15.84 -13.82 10.90
N ASP A 38 -15.87 -13.76 12.25
CA ASP A 38 -14.85 -14.38 13.10
C ASP A 38 -14.85 -15.92 12.98
N GLU A 39 -16.02 -16.55 12.93
CA GLU A 39 -16.13 -17.99 12.69
C GLU A 39 -15.66 -18.39 11.30
N LEU A 40 -15.92 -17.53 10.28
CA LEU A 40 -15.44 -17.75 8.94
C LEU A 40 -13.91 -17.65 8.89
N ILE A 41 -13.30 -16.68 9.58
CA ILE A 41 -11.84 -16.55 9.72
C ILE A 41 -11.26 -17.81 10.40
N GLY A 42 -11.91 -18.30 11.46
CA GLY A 42 -11.52 -19.58 12.10
C GLY A 42 -11.56 -20.76 11.13
N THR A 43 -12.58 -20.82 10.26
CA THR A 43 -12.68 -21.87 9.22
C THR A 43 -11.56 -21.76 8.19
N LEU A 44 -11.12 -20.54 7.84
CA LEU A 44 -9.98 -20.32 6.93
C LEU A 44 -8.67 -20.80 7.56
N ALA A 45 -8.47 -20.59 8.88
CA ALA A 45 -7.31 -21.10 9.59
C ALA A 45 -7.28 -22.64 9.61
N GLU A 46 -8.44 -23.30 9.84
CA GLU A 46 -8.55 -24.76 9.74
C GLU A 46 -8.24 -25.27 8.31
N ALA A 47 -8.63 -24.49 7.29
CA ALA A 47 -8.36 -24.87 5.89
C ALA A 47 -6.86 -24.76 5.55
N GLU A 48 -6.14 -23.81 6.12
CA GLU A 48 -4.68 -23.70 6.02
C GLU A 48 -4.00 -24.87 6.74
N ASP A 49 -4.38 -25.16 7.99
CA ASP A 49 -3.82 -26.28 8.77
C ASP A 49 -4.01 -27.64 8.06
N ASN A 50 -5.08 -27.77 7.26
CA ASN A 50 -5.36 -28.97 6.46
C ASN A 50 -4.75 -28.91 5.04
N GLU A 51 -3.91 -27.96 4.73
CA GLU A 51 -3.25 -27.77 3.41
C GLU A 51 -4.25 -27.63 2.23
N VAL A 52 -5.48 -27.11 2.49
CA VAL A 52 -6.48 -26.83 1.44
C VAL A 52 -6.21 -25.50 0.76
N ILE A 53 -5.70 -24.53 1.52
CA ILE A 53 -5.23 -23.22 1.07
C ILE A 53 -3.86 -22.96 1.66
N ASP A 54 -3.05 -22.14 0.99
CA ASP A 54 -1.79 -21.65 1.53
C ASP A 54 -2.00 -20.44 2.45
N ALA A 55 -0.97 -20.08 3.21
CA ALA A 55 -0.99 -18.98 4.17
C ALA A 55 -1.28 -17.63 3.50
N GLU A 56 -0.74 -17.40 2.30
CA GLU A 56 -0.95 -16.16 1.54
C GLU A 56 -2.41 -16.03 1.10
N SER A 57 -2.98 -17.11 0.54
CA SER A 57 -4.41 -17.16 0.18
C SER A 57 -5.31 -16.91 1.39
N ARG A 58 -4.97 -17.45 2.58
CA ARG A 58 -5.71 -17.19 3.81
C ARG A 58 -5.69 -15.70 4.17
N VAL A 59 -4.51 -15.08 4.17
CA VAL A 59 -4.35 -13.65 4.48
C VAL A 59 -5.18 -12.78 3.53
N MET A 60 -5.14 -13.07 2.22
CA MET A 60 -5.96 -12.35 1.23
C MET A 60 -7.47 -12.53 1.48
N LEU A 61 -7.93 -13.75 1.79
CA LEU A 61 -9.34 -14.01 2.07
C LEU A 61 -9.80 -13.28 3.35
N GLU A 62 -8.98 -13.25 4.40
CA GLU A 62 -9.25 -12.46 5.60
C GLU A 62 -9.28 -10.97 5.30
N GLY A 63 -8.36 -10.47 4.44
CA GLY A 63 -8.34 -9.07 3.97
C GLY A 63 -9.65 -8.68 3.29
N VAL A 64 -10.18 -9.53 2.40
CA VAL A 64 -11.49 -9.31 1.75
C VAL A 64 -12.63 -9.21 2.78
N LEU A 65 -12.61 -10.07 3.81
CA LEU A 65 -13.64 -10.06 4.86
C LEU A 65 -13.56 -8.78 5.70
N ARG A 66 -12.36 -8.37 6.11
CA ARG A 66 -12.13 -7.14 6.91
C ARG A 66 -12.49 -5.88 6.11
N MET A 67 -12.12 -5.83 4.83
CA MET A 67 -12.42 -4.68 3.97
C MET A 67 -13.93 -4.41 3.84
N ALA A 68 -14.79 -5.42 4.07
CA ALA A 68 -16.24 -5.28 3.94
C ALA A 68 -16.81 -4.22 4.90
N ASP A 69 -16.20 -4.05 6.07
CA ASP A 69 -16.63 -3.12 7.12
C ASP A 69 -15.80 -1.82 7.14
N MET A 70 -14.78 -1.70 6.28
CA MET A 70 -13.90 -0.53 6.21
C MET A 70 -14.46 0.57 5.32
N THR A 71 -14.11 1.81 5.65
CA THR A 71 -14.48 3.02 4.93
C THR A 71 -13.25 3.70 4.31
N ALA A 72 -13.50 4.71 3.45
CA ALA A 72 -12.42 5.52 2.86
C ALA A 72 -11.60 6.23 3.94
N GLY A 73 -12.22 6.66 5.04
CA GLY A 73 -11.54 7.29 6.17
C GLY A 73 -10.54 6.37 6.86
N ASP A 74 -10.80 5.04 6.89
CA ASP A 74 -9.94 4.07 7.55
C ASP A 74 -8.64 3.79 6.76
N ALA A 75 -8.68 3.91 5.42
CA ALA A 75 -7.56 3.56 4.53
C ALA A 75 -6.93 4.77 3.81
N MET A 76 -7.44 6.00 4.00
CA MET A 76 -6.93 7.18 3.31
C MET A 76 -5.56 7.64 3.82
N VAL A 77 -4.83 8.32 2.95
CA VAL A 77 -3.73 9.19 3.35
C VAL A 77 -4.33 10.50 3.87
N ALA A 78 -4.19 10.77 5.17
CA ALA A 78 -4.75 11.96 5.81
C ALA A 78 -4.15 13.26 5.23
N ALA A 79 -4.96 14.35 5.19
CA ALA A 79 -4.62 15.63 4.58
C ALA A 79 -3.22 16.20 4.94
N PRO A 80 -2.74 16.14 6.21
CA PRO A 80 -1.40 16.64 6.55
C PRO A 80 -0.25 15.86 5.89
N ARG A 81 -0.50 14.62 5.47
CA ARG A 81 0.51 13.72 4.87
C ARG A 81 0.44 13.66 3.35
N MET A 82 -0.53 14.37 2.72
CA MET A 82 -0.66 14.38 1.28
C MET A 82 0.47 15.14 0.60
N ASP A 83 1.05 14.56 -0.44
CA ASP A 83 1.91 15.25 -1.38
C ASP A 83 1.03 15.95 -2.44
N LEU A 84 1.08 17.28 -2.44
CA LEU A 84 0.27 18.14 -3.29
C LEU A 84 1.15 19.04 -4.15
N LEU A 85 0.65 19.44 -5.31
CA LEU A 85 1.34 20.41 -6.16
C LEU A 85 0.61 21.75 -6.14
N ASP A 86 1.36 22.83 -5.96
CA ASP A 86 0.84 24.19 -6.09
C ASP A 86 0.79 24.59 -7.57
N ILE A 87 -0.41 24.96 -8.07
CA ILE A 87 -0.57 25.36 -9.48
C ILE A 87 0.21 26.61 -9.84
N ASP A 88 0.48 27.46 -8.88
CA ASP A 88 1.17 28.75 -9.08
C ASP A 88 2.71 28.62 -8.89
N ALA A 89 3.19 27.41 -8.55
CA ALA A 89 4.62 27.11 -8.47
C ALA A 89 5.29 27.02 -9.86
N PRO A 90 6.57 27.39 -9.98
CA PRO A 90 7.31 27.24 -11.22
C PRO A 90 7.49 25.76 -11.60
N TYR A 91 7.63 25.47 -12.91
CA TYR A 91 7.75 24.11 -13.44
C TYR A 91 8.85 23.28 -12.76
N GLU A 92 10.01 23.88 -12.50
CA GLU A 92 11.15 23.23 -11.87
C GLU A 92 10.80 22.73 -10.47
N ALA A 93 10.03 23.51 -9.70
CA ALA A 93 9.58 23.11 -8.35
C ALA A 93 8.57 21.96 -8.43
N LEU A 94 7.63 21.98 -9.39
CA LEU A 94 6.70 20.87 -9.61
C LEU A 94 7.44 19.59 -9.98
N LEU A 95 8.42 19.70 -10.87
CA LEU A 95 9.22 18.55 -11.32
C LEU A 95 10.04 17.95 -10.16
N LEU A 96 10.65 18.81 -9.34
CA LEU A 96 11.45 18.38 -8.20
C LEU A 96 10.60 17.61 -7.20
N GLU A 97 9.40 18.09 -6.90
CA GLU A 97 8.46 17.42 -6.02
C GLU A 97 8.01 16.06 -6.57
N VAL A 98 7.71 15.99 -7.85
CA VAL A 98 7.33 14.74 -8.52
C VAL A 98 8.48 13.72 -8.50
N ILE A 99 9.71 14.15 -8.72
CA ILE A 99 10.90 13.27 -8.64
C ILE A 99 11.11 12.80 -7.20
N ARG A 100 11.00 13.70 -6.22
CA ARG A 100 11.21 13.39 -4.80
C ARG A 100 10.24 12.32 -4.28
N THR A 101 8.95 12.43 -4.67
CA THR A 101 7.89 11.57 -4.14
C THR A 101 7.63 10.33 -5.01
N ALA A 102 8.02 10.38 -6.29
CA ALA A 102 7.84 9.32 -7.28
C ALA A 102 6.38 8.86 -7.50
N HIS A 103 5.38 9.65 -7.07
CA HIS A 103 3.98 9.33 -7.31
C HIS A 103 3.58 9.52 -8.78
N SER A 104 2.60 8.75 -9.24
CA SER A 104 2.07 8.85 -10.60
C SER A 104 1.01 9.94 -10.77
N ARG A 105 0.31 10.32 -9.68
CA ARG A 105 -0.82 11.26 -9.68
C ARG A 105 -0.71 12.19 -8.49
N PHE A 106 -0.93 13.47 -8.75
CA PHE A 106 -0.84 14.51 -7.74
C PHE A 106 -2.11 15.34 -7.72
N PRO A 107 -2.76 15.48 -6.56
CA PRO A 107 -3.75 16.54 -6.39
C PRO A 107 -3.06 17.90 -6.50
N VAL A 108 -3.68 18.81 -7.24
CA VAL A 108 -3.19 20.17 -7.47
C VAL A 108 -4.10 21.14 -6.76
N TYR A 109 -3.53 21.99 -5.93
CA TYR A 109 -4.27 23.01 -5.20
C TYR A 109 -3.95 24.43 -5.72
N GLN A 110 -4.81 25.37 -5.36
CA GLN A 110 -4.61 26.79 -5.63
C GLN A 110 -4.88 27.63 -4.38
N GLY A 111 -3.89 28.40 -3.95
CA GLY A 111 -3.95 29.21 -2.73
C GLY A 111 -3.91 28.32 -1.49
N GLU A 112 -5.06 28.01 -0.91
CA GLU A 112 -5.15 27.12 0.25
C GLU A 112 -4.99 25.66 -0.15
N ARG A 113 -4.24 24.86 0.65
CA ARG A 113 -3.99 23.44 0.38
C ARG A 113 -5.25 22.58 0.28
N GLU A 114 -6.35 23.02 0.90
CA GLU A 114 -7.64 22.35 0.85
C GLU A 114 -8.39 22.61 -0.47
N ASN A 115 -8.00 23.65 -1.22
CA ASN A 115 -8.66 24.02 -2.48
C ASN A 115 -8.07 23.22 -3.65
N ILE A 116 -8.46 21.97 -3.75
CA ILE A 116 -8.01 21.06 -4.83
C ILE A 116 -8.76 21.40 -6.12
N ILE A 117 -8.04 21.83 -7.14
CA ILE A 117 -8.58 22.23 -8.45
C ILE A 117 -8.51 21.13 -9.52
N GLY A 118 -7.82 20.03 -9.26
CA GLY A 118 -7.72 18.91 -10.19
C GLY A 118 -6.58 17.96 -9.84
N ILE A 119 -6.39 16.95 -10.70
CA ILE A 119 -5.34 15.95 -10.60
C ILE A 119 -4.39 16.09 -11.79
N LEU A 120 -3.10 16.21 -11.53
CA LEU A 120 -2.02 16.16 -12.51
C LEU A 120 -1.40 14.76 -12.56
N LEU A 121 -1.19 14.23 -13.75
CA LEU A 121 -0.38 13.03 -13.91
C LEU A 121 1.10 13.43 -14.03
N ALA A 122 2.00 12.79 -13.29
CA ALA A 122 3.43 13.02 -13.34
C ALA A 122 3.99 12.99 -14.80
N LYS A 123 3.56 12.02 -15.60
CA LYS A 123 3.95 11.91 -17.02
C LYS A 123 3.51 13.09 -17.88
N ASP A 124 2.49 13.84 -17.49
CA ASP A 124 2.01 14.97 -18.26
C ASP A 124 2.96 16.18 -18.12
N LEU A 125 3.81 16.23 -17.08
CA LEU A 125 4.90 17.22 -16.98
C LEU A 125 5.92 17.12 -18.12
N LEU A 126 6.10 15.92 -18.71
CA LEU A 126 6.97 15.76 -19.89
C LEU A 126 6.47 16.55 -21.12
N LYS A 127 5.16 16.86 -21.17
CA LYS A 127 4.59 17.70 -22.24
C LYS A 127 5.04 19.14 -22.09
N LEU A 128 5.15 19.64 -20.85
CA LEU A 128 5.61 21.01 -20.57
C LEU A 128 7.10 21.19 -20.92
N GLN A 129 7.90 20.15 -20.78
CA GLN A 129 9.30 20.19 -21.20
C GLN A 129 9.44 20.42 -22.72
N ARG A 130 8.50 19.88 -23.52
CA ARG A 130 8.49 20.05 -24.99
C ARG A 130 7.77 21.30 -25.47
N ALA A 131 6.82 21.81 -24.68
CA ALA A 131 6.00 22.96 -24.98
C ALA A 131 5.85 23.83 -23.73
N PRO A 132 6.90 24.62 -23.36
CA PRO A 132 6.90 25.44 -22.14
C PRO A 132 5.79 26.48 -22.07
N GLU A 133 5.20 26.83 -23.21
CA GLU A 133 4.07 27.76 -23.33
C GLU A 133 2.75 27.14 -22.87
N LEU A 134 2.67 25.81 -22.69
CA LEU A 134 1.44 25.17 -22.22
C LEU A 134 1.17 25.55 -20.77
N ASN A 135 -0.09 25.92 -20.50
CA ASN A 135 -0.52 26.15 -19.13
C ASN A 135 -0.79 24.80 -18.42
N VAL A 136 -0.17 24.60 -17.27
CA VAL A 136 -0.36 23.38 -16.43
C VAL A 136 -1.85 23.11 -16.18
N ARG A 137 -2.68 24.15 -16.04
CA ARG A 137 -4.14 24.01 -15.82
C ARG A 137 -4.83 23.22 -16.93
N THR A 138 -4.33 23.27 -18.15
CA THR A 138 -4.93 22.54 -19.28
C THR A 138 -4.65 21.03 -19.22
N LEU A 139 -3.69 20.61 -18.41
CA LEU A 139 -3.33 19.22 -18.18
C LEU A 139 -4.08 18.58 -17.02
N LEU A 140 -4.74 19.40 -16.18
CA LEU A 140 -5.47 18.92 -15.02
C LEU A 140 -6.69 18.09 -15.44
N ARG A 141 -6.90 17.02 -14.73
CA ARG A 141 -8.10 16.18 -14.79
C ARG A 141 -9.03 16.52 -13.63
N PRO A 142 -10.34 16.40 -13.80
CA PRO A 142 -11.27 16.60 -12.70
C PRO A 142 -10.94 15.69 -11.51
N ALA A 143 -10.88 16.25 -10.31
CA ALA A 143 -10.79 15.48 -9.08
C ALA A 143 -12.15 14.83 -8.76
N VAL A 144 -12.12 13.58 -8.30
CA VAL A 144 -13.30 12.90 -7.77
C VAL A 144 -13.28 13.02 -6.26
N PHE A 145 -14.40 13.37 -5.65
CA PHE A 145 -14.55 13.52 -4.21
C PHE A 145 -15.48 12.44 -3.67
N VAL A 146 -15.10 11.85 -2.54
CA VAL A 146 -15.89 10.83 -1.83
C VAL A 146 -15.91 11.16 -0.33
N PRO A 147 -17.03 10.88 0.39
CA PRO A 147 -17.05 11.08 1.84
C PRO A 147 -16.18 10.05 2.57
N GLU A 148 -15.67 10.38 3.76
CA GLU A 148 -14.92 9.46 4.64
C GLU A 148 -15.70 8.16 4.91
N SER A 149 -17.02 8.26 5.06
CA SER A 149 -17.93 7.12 5.32
C SER A 149 -18.16 6.20 4.11
N LYS A 150 -17.54 6.48 2.95
CA LYS A 150 -17.70 5.65 1.75
C LYS A 150 -17.06 4.27 1.98
N GLY A 151 -17.86 3.20 1.96
CA GLY A 151 -17.36 1.83 2.10
C GLY A 151 -16.34 1.46 1.01
N LEU A 152 -15.25 0.78 1.39
CA LEU A 152 -14.14 0.45 0.47
C LEU A 152 -14.58 -0.46 -0.68
N ASN A 153 -15.50 -1.40 -0.46
CA ASN A 153 -16.06 -2.24 -1.51
C ASN A 153 -16.74 -1.44 -2.62
N ASP A 154 -17.54 -0.43 -2.24
CA ASP A 154 -18.21 0.45 -3.20
C ASP A 154 -17.24 1.39 -3.89
N LEU A 155 -16.21 1.86 -3.16
CA LEU A 155 -15.16 2.70 -3.71
C LEU A 155 -14.35 1.93 -4.76
N LEU A 156 -13.97 0.68 -4.48
CA LEU A 156 -13.26 -0.18 -5.44
C LEU A 156 -14.08 -0.41 -6.72
N ARG A 157 -15.40 -0.64 -6.58
CA ARG A 157 -16.29 -0.75 -7.73
C ARG A 157 -16.34 0.55 -8.53
N ALA A 158 -16.41 1.71 -7.85
CA ALA A 158 -16.41 3.01 -8.49
C ALA A 158 -15.09 3.31 -9.23
N PHE A 159 -13.94 3.00 -8.65
CA PHE A 159 -12.64 3.12 -9.30
C PHE A 159 -12.56 2.31 -10.60
N ARG A 160 -12.99 1.04 -10.55
CA ARG A 160 -13.01 0.15 -11.72
C ARG A 160 -13.98 0.64 -12.82
N ALA A 161 -15.18 1.06 -12.44
CA ALA A 161 -16.20 1.50 -13.40
C ALA A 161 -15.79 2.79 -14.11
N ASN A 162 -15.20 3.75 -13.39
CA ASN A 162 -14.85 5.06 -13.91
C ASN A 162 -13.39 5.16 -14.40
N ARG A 163 -12.62 4.10 -14.28
CA ARG A 163 -11.15 4.07 -14.58
C ARG A 163 -10.38 5.16 -13.84
N ASN A 164 -10.82 5.48 -12.64
CA ASN A 164 -10.13 6.39 -11.74
C ASN A 164 -9.23 5.57 -10.81
N HIS A 165 -8.13 6.17 -10.39
CA HIS A 165 -7.17 5.54 -9.49
C HIS A 165 -6.89 6.38 -8.25
N LEU A 166 -7.51 7.56 -8.14
CA LEU A 166 -7.36 8.47 -7.01
C LEU A 166 -8.66 9.21 -6.78
N ALA A 167 -9.06 9.34 -5.51
CA ALA A 167 -10.17 10.19 -5.07
C ALA A 167 -9.71 11.06 -3.89
N MET A 168 -10.22 12.27 -3.81
CA MET A 168 -10.12 13.13 -2.65
C MET A 168 -11.20 12.71 -1.64
N VAL A 169 -10.82 12.58 -0.38
CA VAL A 169 -11.73 12.24 0.71
C VAL A 169 -12.14 13.53 1.42
N VAL A 170 -13.43 13.67 1.68
CA VAL A 170 -13.99 14.86 2.35
C VAL A 170 -14.72 14.48 3.63
N ASP A 171 -14.64 15.39 4.62
CA ASP A 171 -15.37 15.29 5.87
C ASP A 171 -16.85 15.70 5.70
N GLU A 172 -17.63 15.69 6.79
CA GLU A 172 -19.06 16.06 6.82
C GLU A 172 -19.30 17.54 6.52
N PHE A 173 -18.25 18.37 6.59
CA PHE A 173 -18.30 19.80 6.30
C PHE A 173 -17.86 20.12 4.87
N GLY A 174 -17.48 19.10 4.08
CA GLY A 174 -16.97 19.25 2.73
C GLY A 174 -15.49 19.70 2.66
N ARG A 175 -14.74 19.61 3.73
CA ARG A 175 -13.30 19.91 3.75
C ARG A 175 -12.51 18.69 3.32
N THR A 176 -11.38 18.92 2.70
CA THR A 176 -10.47 17.83 2.32
C THR A 176 -9.88 17.16 3.57
N ALA A 177 -10.29 15.95 3.86
CA ALA A 177 -9.79 15.12 4.96
C ALA A 177 -8.57 14.30 4.55
N GLY A 178 -8.48 13.91 3.26
CA GLY A 178 -7.39 13.10 2.74
C GLY A 178 -7.52 12.80 1.25
N LEU A 179 -6.74 11.84 0.81
CA LEU A 179 -6.87 11.19 -0.49
C LEU A 179 -6.82 9.67 -0.32
N ILE A 180 -7.39 8.95 -1.27
CA ILE A 180 -7.34 7.49 -1.33
C ILE A 180 -7.13 7.06 -2.77
N THR A 181 -6.26 6.07 -2.95
CA THR A 181 -5.98 5.45 -4.26
C THR A 181 -6.59 4.06 -4.36
N ILE A 182 -6.65 3.51 -5.56
CA ILE A 182 -7.06 2.11 -5.76
C ILE A 182 -6.04 1.16 -5.14
N GLU A 183 -4.78 1.56 -5.16
CA GLU A 183 -3.67 0.84 -4.56
C GLU A 183 -3.87 0.71 -3.04
N ASP A 184 -4.26 1.78 -2.32
CA ASP A 184 -4.57 1.75 -0.88
C ASP A 184 -5.73 0.79 -0.56
N VAL A 185 -6.75 0.72 -1.43
CA VAL A 185 -7.88 -0.20 -1.26
C VAL A 185 -7.44 -1.65 -1.49
N LEU A 186 -6.61 -1.92 -2.50
CA LEU A 186 -6.11 -3.26 -2.80
C LEU A 186 -5.16 -3.76 -1.71
N GLU A 187 -4.38 -2.88 -1.12
CA GLU A 187 -3.50 -3.19 0.02
C GLU A 187 -4.28 -3.77 1.21
N GLN A 188 -5.54 -3.34 1.45
CA GLN A 188 -6.38 -3.92 2.50
C GLN A 188 -6.76 -5.39 2.23
N ILE A 189 -6.71 -5.85 0.98
CA ILE A 189 -6.99 -7.23 0.59
C ILE A 189 -5.72 -8.07 0.58
N VAL A 190 -4.70 -7.59 -0.14
CA VAL A 190 -3.49 -8.36 -0.43
C VAL A 190 -2.49 -8.27 0.73
N GLY A 191 -2.67 -7.30 1.64
CA GLY A 191 -1.63 -6.87 2.56
C GLY A 191 -0.61 -6.02 1.83
N GLU A 192 0.49 -5.69 2.48
CA GLU A 192 1.60 -5.05 1.78
C GLU A 192 2.06 -5.99 0.66
N ILE A 193 1.90 -5.56 -0.59
CA ILE A 193 2.47 -6.28 -1.74
C ILE A 193 3.98 -6.21 -1.52
N GLU A 194 4.58 -7.34 -1.27
CA GLU A 194 6.03 -7.47 -1.29
C GLU A 194 6.50 -6.91 -2.63
N ASP A 195 7.32 -5.86 -2.59
CA ASP A 195 7.86 -5.24 -3.80
C ASP A 195 8.63 -6.33 -4.57
N GLU A 196 8.68 -6.30 -5.91
CA GLU A 196 9.48 -7.23 -6.75
C GLU A 196 10.94 -7.37 -6.28
N PHE A 197 11.29 -6.56 -5.27
CA PHE A 197 12.59 -6.53 -4.58
C PHE A 197 12.55 -7.15 -3.18
N ASP A 198 11.44 -7.68 -2.70
CA ASP A 198 11.37 -8.45 -1.46
C ASP A 198 11.79 -9.89 -1.79
N ILE A 199 13.10 -10.10 -1.80
CA ILE A 199 13.75 -11.40 -1.97
C ILE A 199 13.47 -12.20 -0.70
N ASP A 200 13.08 -13.46 -0.87
CA ASP A 200 12.81 -14.41 0.21
C ASP A 200 13.94 -14.39 1.26
N ALA A 201 13.56 -14.51 2.53
CA ALA A 201 14.47 -14.54 3.69
C ALA A 201 15.56 -15.64 3.59
N ASP A 202 15.43 -16.57 2.65
CA ASP A 202 16.39 -17.65 2.39
C ASP A 202 17.61 -17.20 1.55
N GLU A 203 17.60 -16.02 0.91
CA GLU A 203 18.74 -15.58 0.08
C GLU A 203 19.79 -14.74 0.82
N GLY A 204 19.57 -14.36 2.09
CA GLY A 204 20.51 -13.60 2.91
C GLY A 204 19.99 -12.21 3.29
N ASP A 205 20.82 -11.44 3.98
CA ASP A 205 20.48 -10.16 4.59
C ASP A 205 21.28 -8.97 4.00
N ILE A 206 22.30 -9.22 3.17
CA ILE A 206 23.14 -8.21 2.51
C ILE A 206 23.35 -8.58 1.04
N PHE A 207 22.87 -7.74 0.12
CA PHE A 207 22.95 -7.96 -1.33
C PHE A 207 23.67 -6.81 -2.04
N ALA A 208 24.58 -7.13 -2.93
CA ALA A 208 25.22 -6.15 -3.80
C ALA A 208 24.27 -5.79 -4.98
N LEU A 209 24.07 -4.50 -5.22
CA LEU A 209 23.28 -3.98 -6.33
C LEU A 209 24.18 -3.57 -7.52
N ALA A 210 23.59 -3.49 -8.72
CA ALA A 210 24.32 -3.20 -9.94
C ALA A 210 24.98 -1.79 -9.99
N ASP A 211 24.52 -0.86 -9.13
CA ASP A 211 25.02 0.52 -9.01
C ASP A 211 26.13 0.69 -7.96
N HIS A 212 26.78 -0.39 -7.55
CA HIS A 212 27.79 -0.42 -6.49
C HIS A 212 27.29 0.00 -5.10
N SER A 213 25.99 -0.06 -4.90
CA SER A 213 25.35 0.03 -3.58
C SER A 213 25.00 -1.37 -3.06
N TRP A 214 24.49 -1.43 -1.82
CA TRP A 214 24.04 -2.68 -1.20
C TRP A 214 22.63 -2.51 -0.68
N ARG A 215 21.85 -3.57 -0.74
CA ARG A 215 20.60 -3.70 -0.01
C ARG A 215 20.89 -4.48 1.27
N VAL A 216 20.44 -3.96 2.41
CA VAL A 216 20.69 -4.54 3.73
C VAL A 216 19.37 -4.63 4.47
N ALA A 217 19.04 -5.82 5.01
CA ALA A 217 17.86 -6.01 5.83
C ALA A 217 18.01 -5.27 7.17
N GLY A 218 16.91 -4.70 7.68
CA GLY A 218 16.93 -3.94 8.92
C GLY A 218 17.20 -4.79 10.17
N ASP A 219 16.86 -6.07 10.11
CA ASP A 219 17.13 -7.08 11.15
C ASP A 219 18.49 -7.78 11.02
N THR A 220 19.31 -7.37 10.03
CA THR A 220 20.70 -7.85 9.91
C THR A 220 21.46 -7.56 11.19
N PRO A 221 22.11 -8.57 11.80
CA PRO A 221 22.97 -8.39 12.96
C PRO A 221 24.07 -7.34 12.70
N LEU A 222 24.27 -6.46 13.67
CA LEU A 222 25.24 -5.36 13.54
C LEU A 222 26.67 -5.87 13.28
N GLU A 223 27.05 -6.99 13.90
CA GLU A 223 28.34 -7.66 13.68
C GLU A 223 28.54 -8.03 12.20
N ARG A 224 27.49 -8.55 11.56
CA ARG A 224 27.54 -8.97 10.16
C ARG A 224 27.65 -7.77 9.21
N VAL A 225 26.98 -6.65 9.54
CA VAL A 225 27.15 -5.39 8.80
C VAL A 225 28.57 -4.87 8.94
N ASN A 226 29.12 -4.88 10.16
CA ASN A 226 30.48 -4.45 10.45
C ASN A 226 31.52 -5.30 9.68
N GLU A 227 31.34 -6.62 9.63
CA GLU A 227 32.19 -7.54 8.88
C GLU A 227 32.11 -7.30 7.37
N ALA A 228 30.88 -7.22 6.82
CA ALA A 228 30.64 -7.06 5.38
C ALA A 228 31.20 -5.76 4.81
N PHE A 229 31.12 -4.67 5.59
CA PHE A 229 31.57 -3.35 5.15
C PHE A 229 32.94 -2.94 5.69
N GLY A 230 33.53 -3.69 6.64
CA GLY A 230 34.81 -3.39 7.28
C GLY A 230 34.72 -2.11 8.12
N VAL A 231 33.62 -1.90 8.84
CA VAL A 231 33.34 -0.73 9.68
C VAL A 231 33.14 -1.18 11.13
N HIS A 232 33.05 -0.20 12.05
CA HIS A 232 32.77 -0.44 13.47
C HIS A 232 31.60 0.44 13.90
N LEU A 233 30.37 0.02 13.54
CA LEU A 233 29.13 0.70 13.92
C LEU A 233 28.72 0.25 15.33
N GLY A 234 28.12 1.17 16.11
CA GLY A 234 27.60 0.88 17.44
C GLY A 234 28.67 0.75 18.53
N ALA A 235 29.96 0.95 18.22
CA ALA A 235 31.00 0.99 19.24
C ALA A 235 31.01 2.36 19.91
N ASP A 236 30.95 2.36 21.25
CA ASP A 236 31.18 3.59 22.03
C ASP A 236 32.65 4.04 21.81
N PRO A 237 32.90 5.31 21.43
CA PRO A 237 34.26 5.86 21.31
C PRO A 237 35.10 5.75 22.59
N GLN A 238 34.46 5.51 23.74
CA GLN A 238 35.12 5.36 25.05
C GLN A 238 35.30 3.92 25.51
N GLY A 239 34.77 2.93 24.78
CA GLY A 239 35.09 1.50 24.94
C GLY A 239 34.48 0.79 26.16
N ASP A 240 33.57 1.44 26.89
CA ASP A 240 33.04 0.91 28.16
C ASP A 240 31.63 0.30 28.10
N MET A 241 30.93 0.33 26.95
CA MET A 241 29.64 -0.33 26.76
C MET A 241 29.64 -1.20 25.50
N GLU A 242 29.29 -2.48 25.64
CA GLU A 242 28.92 -3.35 24.53
C GLU A 242 27.73 -2.72 23.78
N ALA A 243 27.74 -2.83 22.46
CA ALA A 243 26.67 -2.30 21.59
C ALA A 243 25.29 -2.73 22.11
N GLU A 244 24.49 -1.78 22.53
CA GLU A 244 23.11 -2.00 23.06
C GLU A 244 22.13 -2.40 21.95
N PHE A 245 22.65 -2.58 20.70
CA PHE A 245 21.82 -2.82 19.52
C PHE A 245 22.23 -4.11 18.83
N ASP A 246 21.28 -5.05 18.71
CA ASP A 246 21.51 -6.33 18.05
C ASP A 246 21.50 -6.20 16.52
N THR A 247 20.76 -5.21 15.96
CA THR A 247 20.53 -5.06 14.53
C THR A 247 20.81 -3.65 14.00
N ILE A 248 21.11 -3.58 12.69
CA ILE A 248 21.37 -2.29 12.02
C ILE A 248 20.15 -1.38 12.05
N GLY A 249 18.94 -1.95 11.93
CA GLY A 249 17.69 -1.19 12.02
C GLY A 249 17.49 -0.54 13.38
N GLY A 250 17.80 -1.27 14.47
CA GLY A 250 17.76 -0.76 15.83
C GLY A 250 18.72 0.41 16.04
N LEU A 251 19.95 0.27 15.56
CA LEU A 251 20.96 1.33 15.65
C LEU A 251 20.53 2.58 14.88
N VAL A 252 20.07 2.46 13.64
CA VAL A 252 19.63 3.62 12.82
C VAL A 252 18.44 4.33 13.45
N VAL A 253 17.46 3.60 13.98
CA VAL A 253 16.31 4.19 14.69
C VAL A 253 16.75 4.96 15.92
N HIS A 254 17.71 4.43 16.68
CA HIS A 254 18.27 5.11 17.85
C HIS A 254 19.00 6.40 17.48
N GLU A 255 19.91 6.36 16.51
CA GLU A 255 20.68 7.51 16.04
C GLU A 255 19.78 8.62 15.48
N MET A 256 18.68 8.26 14.81
CA MET A 256 17.70 9.21 14.29
C MET A 256 16.69 9.69 15.34
N GLY A 257 16.61 9.04 16.51
CA GLY A 257 15.68 9.37 17.60
C GLY A 257 14.21 9.09 17.28
N GLN A 258 13.92 8.49 16.13
CA GLN A 258 12.59 8.10 15.67
C GLN A 258 12.69 7.00 14.60
N VAL A 259 11.58 6.29 14.36
CA VAL A 259 11.49 5.36 13.22
C VAL A 259 11.50 6.17 11.92
N PRO A 260 12.53 6.02 11.08
CA PRO A 260 12.63 6.81 9.86
C PRO A 260 11.62 6.36 8.81
N LYS A 261 11.21 7.31 7.96
CA LYS A 261 10.31 7.05 6.83
C LYS A 261 11.08 6.64 5.59
N ARG A 262 10.38 6.00 4.66
CA ARG A 262 10.92 5.71 3.32
C ARG A 262 11.50 6.97 2.67
N GLY A 263 12.73 6.85 2.14
CA GLY A 263 13.47 7.94 1.51
C GLY A 263 14.30 8.80 2.48
N GLU A 264 14.12 8.69 3.79
CA GLU A 264 15.04 9.27 4.76
C GLU A 264 16.36 8.50 4.76
N HIS A 265 17.45 9.16 5.18
CA HIS A 265 18.75 8.54 5.23
C HIS A 265 19.54 8.99 6.44
N HIS A 266 20.48 8.16 6.88
CA HIS A 266 21.38 8.45 7.98
C HIS A 266 22.80 8.02 7.64
N ARG A 267 23.81 8.85 8.02
CA ARG A 267 25.22 8.59 7.74
C ARG A 267 25.96 8.21 8.99
N MET A 268 26.59 7.05 8.99
CA MET A 268 27.42 6.58 10.08
C MET A 268 28.54 5.66 9.57
N GLY A 269 29.72 5.68 10.20
CA GLY A 269 30.82 4.77 9.87
C GLY A 269 31.31 4.82 8.41
N GLY A 270 31.12 5.95 7.69
CA GLY A 270 31.49 6.07 6.28
C GLY A 270 30.48 5.40 5.31
N LEU A 271 29.31 5.03 5.82
CA LEU A 271 28.18 4.51 5.06
C LEU A 271 27.00 5.47 5.13
N ASP A 272 26.20 5.53 4.06
CA ASP A 272 24.94 6.26 3.97
C ASP A 272 23.80 5.24 3.85
N PHE A 273 22.93 5.17 4.85
CA PHE A 273 21.82 4.23 4.96
C PHE A 273 20.53 4.93 4.51
N HIS A 274 20.08 4.66 3.30
CA HIS A 274 18.81 5.16 2.77
C HIS A 274 17.69 4.16 3.08
N VAL A 275 16.62 4.61 3.73
CA VAL A 275 15.48 3.78 4.09
C VAL A 275 14.67 3.47 2.84
N LEU A 276 14.61 2.20 2.46
CA LEU A 276 13.80 1.72 1.34
C LEU A 276 12.39 1.36 1.80
N HIS A 277 12.28 0.69 2.96
CA HIS A 277 11.02 0.18 3.46
C HIS A 277 10.97 0.19 4.99
N THR A 278 9.79 0.54 5.56
CA THR A 278 9.52 0.51 7.01
C THR A 278 8.20 -0.21 7.26
N LYS A 279 8.16 -1.13 8.21
CA LYS A 279 6.97 -1.91 8.57
C LYS A 279 6.88 -2.15 10.07
N GLY A 280 5.68 -1.99 10.65
CA GLY A 280 5.44 -2.30 12.05
C GLY A 280 6.31 -1.49 13.03
N GLY A 281 6.72 -0.26 12.67
CA GLY A 281 7.60 0.55 13.51
C GLY A 281 9.09 0.19 13.41
N ALA A 282 9.49 -0.66 12.46
CA ALA A 282 10.88 -1.03 12.21
C ALA A 282 11.26 -0.79 10.74
N VAL A 283 12.53 -0.50 10.48
CA VAL A 283 13.04 -0.46 9.12
C VAL A 283 13.25 -1.90 8.63
N ARG A 284 12.69 -2.23 7.49
CA ARG A 284 12.85 -3.56 6.87
C ARG A 284 14.05 -3.63 5.95
N TRP A 285 14.26 -2.56 5.16
CA TRP A 285 15.34 -2.56 4.17
C TRP A 285 15.99 -1.20 4.06
N PHE A 286 17.32 -1.22 3.91
CA PHE A 286 18.16 -0.09 3.58
C PHE A 286 18.80 -0.28 2.20
N LYS A 287 19.00 0.82 1.47
CA LYS A 287 20.04 0.94 0.45
C LYS A 287 21.25 1.57 1.11
N VAL A 288 22.38 0.89 1.08
CA VAL A 288 23.62 1.35 1.69
C VAL A 288 24.62 1.74 0.62
N VAL A 289 25.20 2.94 0.76
CA VAL A 289 26.20 3.49 -0.15
C VAL A 289 27.45 3.85 0.65
N ARG A 290 28.63 3.52 0.13
CA ARG A 290 29.88 4.00 0.73
C ARG A 290 30.04 5.50 0.44
N VAL A 291 30.25 6.28 1.47
CA VAL A 291 30.55 7.72 1.34
C VAL A 291 32.07 7.86 1.25
N PRO A 292 32.60 8.52 0.19
CA PRO A 292 34.02 8.81 0.16
C PRO A 292 34.40 9.68 1.38
N PRO A 293 35.60 9.50 1.96
CA PRO A 293 36.06 10.34 3.04
C PRO A 293 36.02 11.78 2.57
N THR A 294 35.35 12.64 3.33
CA THR A 294 35.36 14.10 3.09
C THR A 294 36.78 14.55 3.29
N GLU A 295 37.46 14.97 2.21
CA GLU A 295 38.75 15.68 2.32
C GLU A 295 38.47 16.95 3.13
N GLY A 296 39.01 16.98 4.37
CA GLY A 296 38.96 18.08 5.30
C GLY A 296 39.97 19.19 4.96
#